data_6883f19a81e87a6df6953df041d4146e
#
_entry.id   6883f19a81e87a6df6953df041d4146e
#
_cell.length_a   1.000
_cell.length_b   1.000
_cell.length_c   1.000
_cell.angle_alpha   90.00
_cell.angle_beta   90.00
_cell.angle_gamma   90.00
#
_symmetry.space_group_name_H-M   'P 1'
#
loop_
_entity.id
_entity.type
_entity.pdbx_description
1 polymer ?
#
loop_
_entity_poly.entity_id
_entity_poly.type
_entity_poly.pdbx_seq_one_letter_code
_entity_poly.pdbx_strand_id
1 'polypeptide(L)'
;HAWWKATCAAIQEQVLEGLRKTQKSHYLNDTRAVHYFSAEFLMGRLLSNNLQNFGLFDVASGALKELGVEISDILEEEPDMALGNGGLGRLAACFIDSLATMELPAIGYGIHYEHGLFRQEIKSGEQIERPDSWRHYGNPWEICRPESIQEVSLYGYVETKYGDNGRVLKEWHPGSIVKGVPWDIPVVGYEGKTVNVLRLWQSEASGYFNWDVFNAGGYVDAQRENVSAETISKVLYPNDETEAGKELRLIQQSFFCSC
;
A
#
# COMPACT_ATOMS: atom_id res chain seq x y z
N HIS A 1 15.89 -4.98 -15.23
CA HIS A 1 15.49 -4.20 -14.03
C HIS A 1 16.25 -2.89 -13.85
N ALA A 2 17.57 -2.81 -14.16
CA ALA A 2 18.32 -1.56 -14.02
C ALA A 2 17.78 -0.45 -14.93
N TRP A 3 17.49 -0.77 -16.19
CA TRP A 3 16.89 0.17 -17.14
C TRP A 3 15.48 0.60 -16.73
N TRP A 4 14.65 -0.34 -16.26
CA TRP A 4 13.33 -0.02 -15.71
C TRP A 4 13.44 0.99 -14.56
N LYS A 5 14.27 0.73 -13.55
CA LYS A 5 14.48 1.65 -12.44
C LYS A 5 14.98 3.02 -12.89
N ALA A 6 15.93 3.07 -13.83
CA ALA A 6 16.45 4.32 -14.35
C ALA A 6 15.37 5.13 -15.09
N THR A 7 14.53 4.46 -15.90
CA THR A 7 13.43 5.10 -16.61
C THR A 7 12.37 5.61 -15.62
N CYS A 8 12.01 4.81 -14.60
CA CYS A 8 11.11 5.26 -13.54
C CYS A 8 11.66 6.48 -12.81
N ALA A 9 12.94 6.46 -12.44
CA ALA A 9 13.58 7.58 -11.74
C ALA A 9 13.58 8.87 -12.56
N ALA A 10 13.82 8.77 -13.87
CA ALA A 10 13.77 9.93 -14.77
C ALA A 10 12.38 10.59 -14.84
N ILE A 11 11.31 9.81 -14.71
CA ILE A 11 9.93 10.32 -14.78
C ILE A 11 9.44 10.72 -13.38
N GLN A 12 9.97 10.12 -12.34
CA GLN A 12 9.56 10.36 -10.95
C GLN A 12 9.63 11.84 -10.58
N GLU A 13 10.60 12.59 -11.10
CA GLU A 13 10.71 14.04 -10.87
C GLU A 13 9.45 14.77 -11.34
N GLN A 14 8.93 14.44 -12.53
CA GLN A 14 7.68 15.03 -13.06
C GLN A 14 6.47 14.63 -12.21
N VAL A 15 6.41 13.38 -11.79
CA VAL A 15 5.34 12.87 -10.92
C VAL A 15 5.32 13.59 -9.59
N LEU A 16 6.49 13.75 -8.93
CA LEU A 16 6.62 14.41 -7.64
C LEU A 16 6.33 15.93 -7.75
N GLU A 17 6.75 16.57 -8.82
CA GLU A 17 6.43 17.98 -9.04
C GLU A 17 4.92 18.17 -9.28
N GLY A 18 4.28 17.27 -10.04
CA GLY A 18 2.82 17.24 -10.23
C GLY A 18 2.10 17.05 -8.89
N LEU A 19 2.54 16.08 -8.08
CA LEU A 19 2.00 15.83 -6.74
C LEU A 19 2.11 17.06 -5.84
N ARG A 20 3.29 17.68 -5.80
CA ARG A 20 3.53 18.90 -5.02
C ARG A 20 2.61 20.05 -5.43
N LYS A 21 2.43 20.27 -6.73
CA LYS A 21 1.53 21.29 -7.28
C LYS A 21 0.07 21.01 -6.88
N THR A 22 -0.37 19.78 -7.05
CA THR A 22 -1.71 19.33 -6.69
C THR A 22 -1.99 19.56 -5.19
N GLN A 23 -1.11 19.04 -4.32
CA GLN A 23 -1.26 19.20 -2.87
C GLN A 23 -1.27 20.68 -2.43
N LYS A 24 -0.38 21.50 -3.01
CA LYS A 24 -0.34 22.93 -2.76
C LYS A 24 -1.65 23.62 -3.18
N SER A 25 -2.18 23.28 -4.35
CA SER A 25 -3.47 23.81 -4.84
C SER A 25 -4.61 23.42 -3.91
N HIS A 26 -4.69 22.17 -3.50
CA HIS A 26 -5.72 21.67 -2.58
C HIS A 26 -5.66 22.40 -1.23
N TYR A 27 -4.47 22.57 -0.67
CA TYR A 27 -4.26 23.28 0.59
C TYR A 27 -4.67 24.76 0.50
N LEU A 28 -4.22 25.48 -0.55
CA LEU A 28 -4.49 26.91 -0.69
C LEU A 28 -5.97 27.21 -0.95
N ASN A 29 -6.70 26.31 -1.55
CA ASN A 29 -8.11 26.48 -1.89
C ASN A 29 -9.06 25.84 -0.87
N ASP A 30 -8.53 25.25 0.21
CA ASP A 30 -9.30 24.52 1.23
C ASP A 30 -10.31 23.55 0.62
N THR A 31 -9.82 22.74 -0.34
CA THR A 31 -10.70 21.86 -1.12
C THR A 31 -11.18 20.67 -0.29
N ARG A 32 -12.44 20.27 -0.48
CA ARG A 32 -12.92 18.97 0.02
C ARG A 32 -12.33 17.85 -0.81
N ALA A 33 -11.86 16.80 -0.15
CA ALA A 33 -11.32 15.63 -0.81
C ALA A 33 -12.28 14.44 -0.71
N VAL A 34 -12.26 13.59 -1.73
CA VAL A 34 -12.87 12.26 -1.69
C VAL A 34 -11.89 11.31 -1.02
N HIS A 35 -12.36 10.59 -0.01
CA HIS A 35 -11.60 9.53 0.66
C HIS A 35 -12.17 8.18 0.23
N TYR A 36 -11.41 7.42 -0.56
CA TYR A 36 -11.83 6.15 -1.11
C TYR A 36 -11.16 5.00 -0.38
N PHE A 37 -11.94 4.25 0.40
CA PHE A 37 -11.45 3.11 1.16
C PHE A 37 -11.70 1.81 0.41
N SER A 38 -10.65 1.03 0.20
CA SER A 38 -10.76 -0.32 -0.35
C SER A 38 -9.70 -1.24 0.25
N ALA A 39 -10.10 -2.46 0.60
CA ALA A 39 -9.15 -3.50 1.00
C ALA A 39 -8.28 -3.97 -0.19
N GLU A 40 -8.65 -3.62 -1.41
CA GLU A 40 -7.99 -4.03 -2.64
C GLU A 40 -7.80 -2.86 -3.59
N PHE A 41 -6.59 -2.76 -4.18
CA PHE A 41 -6.30 -1.87 -5.30
C PHE A 41 -5.51 -2.63 -6.37
N LEU A 42 -6.17 -3.01 -7.46
CA LEU A 42 -5.53 -3.67 -8.60
C LEU A 42 -5.06 -2.60 -9.60
N MET A 43 -3.97 -1.93 -9.25
CA MET A 43 -3.42 -0.82 -10.03
C MET A 43 -2.75 -1.28 -11.32
N GLY A 44 -2.03 -2.38 -11.25
CA GLY A 44 -1.21 -2.83 -12.36
C GLY A 44 0.15 -2.13 -12.44
N ARG A 45 0.70 -2.06 -13.64
CA ARG A 45 1.98 -1.41 -13.95
C ARG A 45 1.79 0.10 -14.14
N LEU A 46 2.62 0.90 -13.51
CA LEU A 46 2.46 2.36 -13.48
C LEU A 46 3.33 3.10 -14.49
N LEU A 47 4.44 2.53 -14.95
CA LEU A 47 5.38 3.21 -15.86
C LEU A 47 4.70 3.63 -17.16
N SER A 48 4.03 2.70 -17.83
CA SER A 48 3.31 2.99 -19.09
C SER A 48 2.22 4.04 -18.89
N ASN A 49 1.44 3.90 -17.81
CA ASN A 49 0.39 4.84 -17.45
C ASN A 49 0.94 6.26 -17.21
N ASN A 50 2.01 6.38 -16.44
CA ASN A 50 2.63 7.67 -16.13
C ASN A 50 3.24 8.32 -17.38
N LEU A 51 3.91 7.52 -18.23
CA LEU A 51 4.46 8.01 -19.51
C LEU A 51 3.37 8.58 -20.43
N GLN A 52 2.25 7.86 -20.55
CA GLN A 52 1.13 8.30 -21.40
C GLN A 52 0.45 9.53 -20.81
N ASN A 53 0.18 9.55 -19.52
CA ASN A 53 -0.51 10.66 -18.87
C ASN A 53 0.29 11.97 -18.90
N PHE A 54 1.63 11.91 -18.90
CA PHE A 54 2.47 13.09 -19.08
C PHE A 54 2.80 13.39 -20.56
N GLY A 55 2.34 12.56 -21.52
CA GLY A 55 2.68 12.72 -22.93
C GLY A 55 4.17 12.47 -23.23
N LEU A 56 4.85 11.68 -22.39
CA LEU A 56 6.29 11.42 -22.48
C LEU A 56 6.64 10.08 -23.14
N PHE A 57 5.64 9.31 -23.56
CA PHE A 57 5.85 7.95 -24.08
C PHE A 57 6.79 7.93 -25.29
N ASP A 58 6.54 8.77 -26.28
CA ASP A 58 7.34 8.82 -27.51
C ASP A 58 8.75 9.36 -27.25
N VAL A 59 8.89 10.33 -26.35
CA VAL A 59 10.19 10.89 -25.94
C VAL A 59 11.03 9.83 -25.23
N ALA A 60 10.43 9.11 -24.28
CA ALA A 60 11.11 8.04 -23.56
C ALA A 60 11.48 6.88 -24.49
N SER A 61 10.58 6.50 -25.40
CA SER A 61 10.84 5.47 -26.41
C SER A 61 12.01 5.85 -27.33
N GLY A 62 12.03 7.11 -27.81
CA GLY A 62 13.12 7.62 -28.63
C GLY A 62 14.46 7.61 -27.92
N ALA A 63 14.49 8.11 -26.69
CA ALA A 63 15.72 8.15 -25.88
C ALA A 63 16.27 6.75 -25.56
N LEU A 64 15.40 5.80 -25.20
CA LEU A 64 15.79 4.42 -24.97
C LEU A 64 16.33 3.75 -26.23
N LYS A 65 15.71 4.01 -27.38
CA LYS A 65 16.14 3.47 -28.67
C LYS A 65 17.54 3.98 -29.07
N GLU A 66 17.87 5.24 -28.79
CA GLU A 66 19.23 5.77 -28.98
C GLU A 66 20.28 5.03 -28.13
N LEU A 67 19.86 4.48 -26.97
CA LEU A 67 20.69 3.65 -26.10
C LEU A 67 20.65 2.16 -26.46
N GLY A 68 19.97 1.78 -27.55
CA GLY A 68 19.86 0.40 -28.00
C GLY A 68 18.89 -0.46 -27.18
N VAL A 69 17.91 0.15 -26.52
CA VAL A 69 16.93 -0.53 -25.65
C VAL A 69 15.51 -0.26 -26.19
N GLU A 70 14.72 -1.33 -26.31
CA GLU A 70 13.32 -1.18 -26.69
C GLU A 70 12.44 -0.92 -25.45
N ILE A 71 11.54 0.05 -25.56
CA ILE A 71 10.66 0.45 -24.45
C ILE A 71 9.75 -0.70 -24.00
N SER A 72 9.30 -1.55 -24.94
CA SER A 72 8.48 -2.73 -24.64
C SER A 72 9.14 -3.66 -23.64
N ASP A 73 10.45 -3.89 -23.77
CA ASP A 73 11.22 -4.77 -22.89
C ASP A 73 11.30 -4.16 -21.48
N ILE A 74 11.41 -2.83 -21.39
CA ILE A 74 11.42 -2.11 -20.12
C ILE A 74 10.07 -2.19 -19.41
N LEU A 75 8.96 -2.05 -20.15
CA LEU A 75 7.60 -2.12 -19.60
C LEU A 75 7.26 -3.53 -19.08
N GLU A 76 7.81 -4.59 -19.71
CA GLU A 76 7.62 -5.96 -19.25
C GLU A 76 8.44 -6.30 -17.98
N GLU A 77 9.49 -5.54 -17.70
CA GLU A 77 10.30 -5.69 -16.48
C GLU A 77 9.61 -5.14 -15.20
N GLU A 78 8.58 -4.30 -15.34
CA GLU A 78 7.86 -3.74 -14.21
C GLU A 78 7.01 -4.82 -13.53
N PRO A 79 7.24 -5.09 -12.22
CA PRO A 79 6.37 -5.95 -11.45
C PRO A 79 4.94 -5.38 -11.40
N ASP A 80 3.95 -6.24 -11.58
CA ASP A 80 2.56 -5.84 -11.45
C ASP A 80 2.21 -5.58 -9.97
N MET A 81 1.66 -4.43 -9.66
CA MET A 81 1.14 -4.11 -8.33
C MET A 81 -0.27 -4.71 -8.20
N ALA A 82 -0.33 -6.02 -8.02
CA ALA A 82 -1.55 -6.81 -7.97
C ALA A 82 -2.10 -6.89 -6.53
N LEU A 83 -2.42 -5.75 -5.92
CA LEU A 83 -3.01 -5.67 -4.57
C LEU A 83 -4.54 -5.81 -4.61
N GLY A 84 -5.03 -6.62 -5.50
CA GLY A 84 -6.44 -6.93 -5.70
C GLY A 84 -6.61 -8.19 -6.53
N ASN A 85 -7.80 -8.81 -6.47
CA ASN A 85 -8.08 -10.04 -7.20
C ASN A 85 -8.94 -9.83 -8.45
N GLY A 86 -9.96 -8.99 -8.37
CA GLY A 86 -10.96 -8.88 -9.44
C GLY A 86 -11.67 -7.52 -9.47
N GLY A 87 -12.99 -7.56 -9.66
CA GLY A 87 -13.82 -6.38 -9.87
C GLY A 87 -13.72 -5.33 -8.78
N LEU A 88 -13.66 -5.73 -7.50
CA LEU A 88 -13.53 -4.79 -6.38
C LEU A 88 -12.23 -3.97 -6.48
N GLY A 89 -11.10 -4.66 -6.60
CA GLY A 89 -9.80 -4.01 -6.67
C GLY A 89 -9.59 -3.20 -7.95
N ARG A 90 -10.11 -3.68 -9.09
CA ARG A 90 -10.02 -2.92 -10.35
C ARG A 90 -10.96 -1.71 -10.35
N LEU A 91 -12.15 -1.80 -9.76
CA LEU A 91 -13.06 -0.66 -9.61
C LEU A 91 -12.41 0.45 -8.80
N ALA A 92 -11.77 0.11 -7.67
CA ALA A 92 -11.04 1.06 -6.84
C ALA A 92 -9.91 1.76 -7.63
N ALA A 93 -9.12 0.99 -8.38
CA ALA A 93 -8.06 1.52 -9.23
C ALA A 93 -8.61 2.46 -10.33
N CYS A 94 -9.69 2.09 -10.99
CA CYS A 94 -10.31 2.93 -12.02
C CYS A 94 -10.90 4.21 -11.43
N PHE A 95 -11.49 4.15 -10.24
CA PHE A 95 -12.06 5.35 -9.61
C PHE A 95 -10.99 6.36 -9.19
N ILE A 96 -9.88 5.90 -8.58
CA ILE A 96 -8.82 6.83 -8.17
C ILE A 96 -8.15 7.49 -9.37
N ASP A 97 -7.98 6.74 -10.49
CA ASP A 97 -7.48 7.25 -11.76
C ASP A 97 -8.44 8.26 -12.40
N SER A 98 -9.75 7.92 -12.46
CA SER A 98 -10.78 8.81 -12.97
C SER A 98 -10.88 10.11 -12.17
N LEU A 99 -10.81 10.04 -10.84
CA LEU A 99 -10.84 11.21 -9.97
C LEU A 99 -9.63 12.13 -10.24
N ALA A 100 -8.44 11.57 -10.47
CA ALA A 100 -7.26 12.34 -10.86
C ALA A 100 -7.43 12.97 -12.24
N THR A 101 -7.95 12.24 -13.21
CA THR A 101 -8.22 12.73 -14.58
C THR A 101 -9.28 13.84 -14.62
N MET A 102 -10.29 13.76 -13.75
CA MET A 102 -11.31 14.79 -13.60
C MET A 102 -10.87 15.97 -12.73
N GLU A 103 -9.62 16.02 -12.32
CA GLU A 103 -9.05 17.06 -11.45
C GLU A 103 -9.76 17.18 -10.10
N LEU A 104 -10.35 16.09 -9.60
CA LEU A 104 -11.03 16.05 -8.31
C LEU A 104 -10.05 15.62 -7.21
N PRO A 105 -9.97 16.36 -6.09
CA PRO A 105 -9.14 15.98 -4.95
C PRO A 105 -9.57 14.64 -4.39
N ALA A 106 -8.67 13.67 -4.38
CA ALA A 106 -8.96 12.34 -3.84
C ALA A 106 -7.73 11.68 -3.22
N ILE A 107 -8.00 10.87 -2.20
CA ILE A 107 -7.00 9.98 -1.58
C ILE A 107 -7.62 8.59 -1.49
N GLY A 108 -6.96 7.61 -2.11
CA GLY A 108 -7.26 6.20 -1.91
C GLY A 108 -6.57 5.69 -0.64
N TYR A 109 -7.23 4.80 0.08
CA TYR A 109 -6.66 4.14 1.26
C TYR A 109 -6.80 2.63 1.13
N GLY A 110 -5.75 1.90 1.44
CA GLY A 110 -5.70 0.44 1.38
C GLY A 110 -4.66 -0.15 2.31
N ILE A 111 -4.45 -1.45 2.20
CA ILE A 111 -3.42 -2.18 2.94
C ILE A 111 -2.22 -2.41 2.01
N HIS A 112 -1.04 -2.17 2.54
CA HIS A 112 0.22 -2.41 1.87
C HIS A 112 0.65 -3.87 2.03
N TYR A 113 0.04 -4.76 1.24
CA TYR A 113 0.37 -6.17 1.32
C TYR A 113 1.79 -6.45 0.85
N GLU A 114 2.54 -7.25 1.60
CA GLU A 114 3.88 -7.69 1.19
C GLU A 114 3.81 -8.62 -0.02
N HIS A 115 2.82 -9.50 -0.03
CA HIS A 115 2.50 -10.37 -1.16
C HIS A 115 1.13 -10.00 -1.71
N GLY A 116 1.08 -9.69 -3.00
CA GLY A 116 -0.15 -9.43 -3.72
C GLY A 116 -0.93 -10.72 -4.04
N LEU A 117 -1.72 -10.69 -5.10
CA LEU A 117 -2.35 -11.88 -5.64
C LEU A 117 -1.28 -12.91 -6.02
N PHE A 118 -1.52 -14.18 -5.70
CA PHE A 118 -0.58 -15.27 -5.98
C PHE A 118 -0.22 -15.34 -7.48
N ARG A 119 1.03 -15.70 -7.77
CA ARG A 119 1.48 -16.03 -9.11
C ARG A 119 1.07 -17.46 -9.44
N GLN A 120 0.49 -17.66 -10.61
CA GLN A 120 0.10 -18.98 -11.11
C GLN A 120 1.26 -19.63 -11.86
N GLU A 121 1.58 -20.87 -11.50
CA GLU A 121 2.51 -21.73 -12.23
C GLU A 121 1.77 -22.99 -12.67
N ILE A 122 2.05 -23.50 -13.87
CA ILE A 122 1.54 -24.79 -14.31
C ILE A 122 2.65 -25.82 -14.18
N LYS A 123 2.42 -26.83 -13.37
CA LYS A 123 3.35 -27.94 -13.18
C LYS A 123 2.61 -29.27 -13.32
N SER A 124 3.08 -30.10 -14.23
CA SER A 124 2.46 -31.42 -14.51
C SER A 124 0.96 -31.35 -14.87
N GLY A 125 0.52 -30.25 -15.51
CA GLY A 125 -0.87 -30.03 -15.88
C GLY A 125 -1.76 -29.47 -14.77
N GLU A 126 -1.22 -29.25 -13.59
CA GLU A 126 -1.93 -28.66 -12.43
C GLU A 126 -1.45 -27.23 -12.17
N GLN A 127 -2.38 -26.37 -11.75
CA GLN A 127 -2.08 -25.02 -11.31
C GLN A 127 -1.48 -25.06 -9.89
N ILE A 128 -0.35 -24.39 -9.74
CA ILE A 128 0.30 -24.17 -8.44
C ILE A 128 0.32 -22.67 -8.16
N GLU A 129 -0.08 -22.28 -6.97
CA GLU A 129 -0.03 -20.91 -6.49
C GLU A 129 1.30 -20.64 -5.79
N ARG A 130 1.92 -19.51 -6.13
CA ARG A 130 3.16 -19.05 -5.52
C ARG A 130 2.97 -17.63 -4.98
N PRO A 131 3.59 -17.29 -3.85
CA PRO A 131 3.60 -15.91 -3.38
C PRO A 131 4.15 -14.98 -4.46
N ASP A 132 3.45 -13.87 -4.70
CA ASP A 132 3.92 -12.82 -5.58
C ASP A 132 4.66 -11.76 -4.78
N SER A 133 5.99 -11.76 -4.88
CA SER A 133 6.86 -10.79 -4.19
C SER A 133 7.08 -9.57 -5.09
N TRP A 134 6.02 -8.84 -5.38
CA TRP A 134 6.02 -7.68 -6.28
C TRP A 134 7.02 -6.57 -5.89
N ARG A 135 7.43 -6.52 -4.61
CA ARG A 135 8.44 -5.57 -4.09
C ARG A 135 9.87 -6.12 -4.05
N HIS A 136 10.13 -7.32 -4.56
CA HIS A 136 11.44 -7.97 -4.46
C HIS A 136 12.61 -7.07 -4.93
N TYR A 137 12.41 -6.31 -5.98
CA TYR A 137 13.39 -5.36 -6.50
C TYR A 137 13.19 -3.91 -5.98
N GLY A 138 12.29 -3.70 -5.01
CA GLY A 138 11.79 -2.38 -4.62
C GLY A 138 10.81 -1.81 -5.64
N ASN A 139 10.00 -0.86 -5.23
CA ASN A 139 9.06 -0.18 -6.11
C ASN A 139 9.43 1.32 -6.19
N PRO A 140 9.84 1.83 -7.37
CA PRO A 140 10.24 3.24 -7.51
C PRO A 140 9.12 4.26 -7.24
N TRP A 141 7.86 3.83 -7.29
CA TRP A 141 6.70 4.72 -7.12
C TRP A 141 6.30 4.93 -5.66
N GLU A 142 6.81 4.12 -4.73
CA GLU A 142 6.46 4.19 -3.32
C GLU A 142 7.24 5.26 -2.58
N ILE A 143 6.53 6.04 -1.76
CA ILE A 143 7.08 7.07 -0.88
C ILE A 143 6.67 6.73 0.54
N CYS A 144 7.61 6.27 1.37
CA CYS A 144 7.35 6.07 2.79
C CYS A 144 7.13 7.41 3.50
N ARG A 145 6.11 7.48 4.37
CA ARG A 145 5.73 8.68 5.12
C ARG A 145 5.83 8.45 6.63
N PRO A 146 7.06 8.30 7.17
CA PRO A 146 7.26 7.98 8.57
C PRO A 146 6.71 9.04 9.53
N GLU A 147 6.56 10.29 9.08
CA GLU A 147 5.97 11.39 9.83
C GLU A 147 4.46 11.23 10.07
N SER A 148 3.81 10.30 9.36
CA SER A 148 2.37 10.04 9.44
C SER A 148 2.04 8.67 10.01
N ILE A 149 2.98 8.00 10.69
CA ILE A 149 2.75 6.71 11.35
C ILE A 149 1.61 6.83 12.36
N GLN A 150 0.72 5.85 12.37
CA GLN A 150 -0.40 5.74 13.31
C GLN A 150 -0.18 4.57 14.26
N GLU A 151 -0.57 4.73 15.53
CA GLU A 151 -0.64 3.62 16.48
C GLU A 151 -2.04 3.02 16.44
N VAL A 152 -2.11 1.71 16.23
CA VAL A 152 -3.36 0.97 16.17
C VAL A 152 -3.42 0.00 17.33
N SER A 153 -4.43 0.19 18.18
CA SER A 153 -4.72 -0.68 19.32
C SER A 153 -5.55 -1.87 18.87
N LEU A 154 -5.18 -3.06 19.33
CA LEU A 154 -5.84 -4.32 19.00
C LEU A 154 -6.14 -5.11 20.28
N TYR A 155 -7.20 -5.93 20.24
CA TYR A 155 -7.59 -6.81 21.35
C TYR A 155 -7.92 -6.11 22.67
N GLY A 156 -7.65 -6.78 23.78
CA GLY A 156 -7.84 -6.25 25.12
C GLY A 156 -9.25 -6.43 25.67
N TYR A 157 -9.60 -5.57 26.61
CA TYR A 157 -10.89 -5.62 27.30
C TYR A 157 -11.44 -4.23 27.58
N VAL A 158 -12.75 -4.16 27.81
CA VAL A 158 -13.45 -2.91 28.16
C VAL A 158 -13.80 -2.94 29.64
N GLU A 159 -13.26 -1.98 30.38
CA GLU A 159 -13.67 -1.73 31.78
C GLU A 159 -14.88 -0.81 31.81
N THR A 160 -15.88 -1.16 32.62
CA THR A 160 -17.05 -0.30 32.81
C THR A 160 -16.94 0.43 34.13
N LYS A 161 -16.87 1.74 34.09
CA LYS A 161 -16.84 2.63 35.27
C LYS A 161 -18.16 3.37 35.41
N TYR A 162 -18.56 3.68 36.62
CA TYR A 162 -19.74 4.49 36.90
C TYR A 162 -19.28 5.84 37.48
N GLY A 163 -19.63 6.92 36.78
CA GLY A 163 -19.37 8.27 37.25
C GLY A 163 -20.33 8.67 38.40
N ASP A 164 -19.98 9.73 39.14
CA ASP A 164 -20.74 10.23 40.28
C ASP A 164 -22.18 10.61 39.95
N ASN A 165 -22.47 10.90 38.66
CA ASN A 165 -23.81 11.23 38.13
C ASN A 165 -24.58 10.00 37.61
N GLY A 166 -24.09 8.78 37.87
CA GLY A 166 -24.66 7.54 37.35
C GLY A 166 -24.39 7.27 35.86
N ARG A 167 -23.58 8.11 35.19
CA ARG A 167 -23.19 7.89 33.80
C ARG A 167 -22.25 6.69 33.68
N VAL A 168 -22.59 5.78 32.75
CA VAL A 168 -21.73 4.66 32.42
C VAL A 168 -20.59 5.14 31.52
N LEU A 169 -19.35 4.93 31.96
CA LEU A 169 -18.13 5.19 31.20
C LEU A 169 -17.51 3.84 30.83
N LYS A 170 -17.15 3.70 29.58
CA LYS A 170 -16.43 2.53 29.08
C LYS A 170 -15.01 2.95 28.73
N GLU A 171 -14.04 2.26 29.29
CA GLU A 171 -12.61 2.47 29.01
C GLU A 171 -12.05 1.22 28.37
N TRP A 172 -11.47 1.34 27.19
CA TRP A 172 -10.84 0.22 26.51
C TRP A 172 -9.36 0.13 26.87
N HIS A 173 -8.95 -1.04 27.34
CA HIS A 173 -7.57 -1.39 27.64
C HIS A 173 -7.07 -2.31 26.52
N PRO A 174 -6.25 -1.82 25.57
CA PRO A 174 -5.77 -2.63 24.45
C PRO A 174 -4.84 -3.75 24.94
N GLY A 175 -4.89 -4.88 24.26
CA GLY A 175 -4.02 -6.03 24.53
C GLY A 175 -2.70 -5.94 23.79
N SER A 176 -2.69 -5.28 22.63
CA SER A 176 -1.48 -5.01 21.84
C SER A 176 -1.62 -3.70 21.05
N ILE A 177 -0.48 -3.13 20.69
CA ILE A 177 -0.41 -1.95 19.83
C ILE A 177 0.52 -2.28 18.66
N VAL A 178 0.08 -1.98 17.45
CA VAL A 178 0.89 -2.06 16.22
C VAL A 178 1.01 -0.70 15.57
N LYS A 179 2.00 -0.51 14.71
CA LYS A 179 2.16 0.71 13.92
C LYS A 179 1.61 0.52 12.52
N GLY A 180 0.81 1.45 12.05
CA GLY A 180 0.46 1.62 10.66
C GLY A 180 1.45 2.57 10.01
N VAL A 181 2.30 2.05 9.13
CA VAL A 181 3.28 2.83 8.38
C VAL A 181 2.72 3.13 7.00
N PRO A 182 2.49 4.41 6.65
CA PRO A 182 1.91 4.76 5.36
C PRO A 182 2.95 4.82 4.24
N TRP A 183 2.57 4.28 3.09
CA TRP A 183 3.27 4.34 1.82
C TRP A 183 2.39 5.01 0.79
N ASP A 184 2.81 6.15 0.29
CA ASP A 184 2.08 6.93 -0.70
C ASP A 184 2.54 6.55 -2.12
N ILE A 185 1.57 6.26 -2.99
CA ILE A 185 1.78 6.00 -4.41
C ILE A 185 1.07 7.10 -5.19
N PRO A 186 1.78 7.92 -5.97
CA PRO A 186 1.18 8.93 -6.81
C PRO A 186 0.29 8.31 -7.91
N VAL A 187 -0.89 8.87 -8.10
CA VAL A 187 -1.83 8.48 -9.15
C VAL A 187 -2.00 9.66 -10.10
N VAL A 188 -1.40 9.55 -11.26
CA VAL A 188 -1.34 10.62 -12.28
C VAL A 188 -2.59 10.58 -13.13
N GLY A 189 -3.35 11.67 -13.15
CA GLY A 189 -4.48 11.84 -14.05
C GLY A 189 -4.03 12.12 -15.49
N TYR A 190 -4.93 11.92 -16.47
CA TYR A 190 -4.67 12.20 -17.87
C TYR A 190 -4.20 13.65 -18.07
N GLU A 191 -3.23 13.85 -18.95
CA GLU A 191 -2.50 15.12 -19.18
C GLU A 191 -1.66 15.61 -17.98
N GLY A 192 -1.52 14.84 -16.91
CA GLY A 192 -0.65 15.16 -15.77
C GLY A 192 -1.04 16.39 -14.95
N LYS A 193 -2.27 16.90 -15.12
CA LYS A 193 -2.74 18.13 -14.45
C LYS A 193 -2.92 17.94 -12.95
N THR A 194 -3.43 16.79 -12.55
CA THR A 194 -3.64 16.41 -11.15
C THR A 194 -2.96 15.10 -10.85
N VAL A 195 -2.29 15.05 -9.70
CA VAL A 195 -1.68 13.84 -9.17
C VAL A 195 -2.26 13.60 -7.78
N ASN A 196 -3.15 12.62 -7.69
CA ASN A 196 -3.73 12.16 -6.44
C ASN A 196 -2.83 11.17 -5.72
N VAL A 197 -3.23 10.66 -4.58
CA VAL A 197 -2.45 9.72 -3.77
C VAL A 197 -3.26 8.46 -3.49
N LEU A 198 -2.62 7.31 -3.64
CA LEU A 198 -3.03 6.06 -3.04
C LEU A 198 -2.15 5.81 -1.82
N ARG A 199 -2.71 5.87 -0.62
CA ARG A 199 -2.02 5.59 0.64
C ARG A 199 -2.28 4.18 1.09
N LEU A 200 -1.22 3.40 1.20
CA LEU A 200 -1.27 2.02 1.64
C LEU A 200 -0.62 1.89 3.02
N TRP A 201 -1.29 1.20 3.94
CA TRP A 201 -0.83 1.04 5.31
C TRP A 201 -0.16 -0.31 5.52
N GLN A 202 1.11 -0.30 5.91
CA GLN A 202 1.88 -1.48 6.32
C GLN A 202 1.82 -1.62 7.84
N SER A 203 1.61 -2.83 8.34
CA SER A 203 1.63 -3.11 9.77
C SER A 203 3.04 -3.47 10.22
N GLU A 204 3.50 -2.82 11.28
CA GLU A 204 4.78 -3.07 11.95
C GLU A 204 4.59 -3.14 13.46
N ALA A 205 5.53 -3.79 14.15
CA ALA A 205 5.50 -3.82 15.62
C ALA A 205 5.71 -2.41 16.21
N SER A 206 4.98 -2.11 17.29
CA SER A 206 5.14 -0.84 18.02
C SER A 206 6.35 -0.83 18.93
N GLY A 207 6.74 -2.00 19.46
CA GLY A 207 7.84 -2.19 20.39
C GLY A 207 9.20 -2.18 19.70
N TYR A 208 10.22 -1.87 20.49
CA TYR A 208 11.59 -2.13 20.09
C TYR A 208 11.85 -3.64 20.18
N PHE A 209 12.79 -4.11 19.37
CA PHE A 209 13.33 -5.46 19.48
C PHE A 209 13.65 -5.80 20.95
N ASN A 210 13.12 -6.93 21.44
CA ASN A 210 13.27 -7.33 22.84
C ASN A 210 14.70 -7.84 23.09
N TRP A 211 15.59 -6.91 23.36
CA TRP A 211 17.01 -7.15 23.53
C TRP A 211 17.32 -8.05 24.74
N ASP A 212 16.56 -7.94 25.82
CA ASP A 212 16.79 -8.72 27.05
C ASP A 212 16.46 -10.20 26.81
N VAL A 213 15.32 -10.48 26.15
CA VAL A 213 14.94 -11.85 25.76
C VAL A 213 15.95 -12.43 24.78
N PHE A 214 16.39 -11.63 23.80
CA PHE A 214 17.40 -12.05 22.83
C PHE A 214 18.71 -12.44 23.52
N ASN A 215 19.25 -11.60 24.41
CA ASN A 215 20.49 -11.86 25.14
C ASN A 215 20.39 -13.04 26.11
N ALA A 216 19.18 -13.34 26.61
CA ALA A 216 18.93 -14.52 27.41
C ALA A 216 18.85 -15.83 26.57
N GLY A 217 19.05 -15.76 25.24
CA GLY A 217 18.99 -16.90 24.33
C GLY A 217 17.62 -17.19 23.73
N GLY A 218 16.62 -16.37 24.01
CA GLY A 218 15.26 -16.46 23.46
C GLY A 218 15.13 -15.80 22.09
N TYR A 219 15.94 -16.21 21.10
CA TYR A 219 16.04 -15.55 19.78
C TYR A 219 14.71 -15.51 19.01
N VAL A 220 13.92 -16.57 19.08
CA VAL A 220 12.61 -16.64 18.41
C VAL A 220 11.58 -15.81 19.16
N ASP A 221 11.57 -15.89 20.50
CA ASP A 221 10.61 -15.17 21.32
C ASP A 221 10.82 -13.65 21.25
N ALA A 222 12.07 -13.21 21.10
CA ALA A 222 12.41 -11.79 20.89
C ALA A 222 11.83 -11.20 19.59
N GLN A 223 11.47 -12.06 18.61
CA GLN A 223 10.90 -11.66 17.32
C GLN A 223 9.38 -11.89 17.24
N ARG A 224 8.77 -12.52 18.23
CA ARG A 224 7.35 -12.94 18.17
C ARG A 224 6.40 -11.78 17.92
N GLU A 225 6.61 -10.66 18.57
CA GLU A 225 5.77 -9.45 18.41
C GLU A 225 5.92 -8.88 17.00
N ASN A 226 7.14 -8.85 16.45
CA ASN A 226 7.39 -8.38 15.10
C ASN A 226 6.67 -9.25 14.07
N VAL A 227 6.80 -10.57 14.20
CA VAL A 227 6.14 -11.52 13.28
C VAL A 227 4.62 -11.38 13.36
N SER A 228 4.06 -11.24 14.56
CA SER A 228 2.62 -11.08 14.75
C SER A 228 2.11 -9.79 14.08
N ALA A 229 2.79 -8.67 14.29
CA ALA A 229 2.42 -7.39 13.70
C ALA A 229 2.54 -7.41 12.16
N GLU A 230 3.67 -7.88 11.63
CA GLU A 230 3.91 -7.94 10.19
C GLU A 230 2.91 -8.87 9.46
N THR A 231 2.43 -9.92 10.13
CA THR A 231 1.46 -10.86 9.56
C THR A 231 0.17 -10.18 9.13
N ILE A 232 -0.23 -9.08 9.78
CA ILE A 232 -1.46 -8.34 9.48
C ILE A 232 -1.48 -7.85 8.01
N SER A 233 -0.37 -7.33 7.52
CA SER A 233 -0.25 -6.85 6.13
C SER A 233 0.53 -7.79 5.21
N LYS A 234 0.69 -9.08 5.59
CA LYS A 234 1.53 -10.03 4.85
C LYS A 234 0.92 -10.45 3.52
N VAL A 235 -0.35 -10.85 3.53
CA VAL A 235 -1.01 -11.50 2.39
C VAL A 235 -2.40 -10.93 2.19
N LEU A 236 -2.77 -10.69 0.92
CA LEU A 236 -4.09 -10.16 0.52
C LEU A 236 -5.24 -11.09 0.93
N TYR A 237 -5.11 -12.39 0.67
CA TYR A 237 -6.12 -13.40 0.99
C TYR A 237 -5.54 -14.53 1.85
N PRO A 238 -5.52 -14.37 3.19
CA PRO A 238 -5.24 -15.52 4.04
C PRO A 238 -6.38 -16.53 3.94
N ASN A 239 -6.06 -17.82 4.08
CA ASN A 239 -7.08 -18.86 4.14
C ASN A 239 -7.99 -18.64 5.37
N ASP A 240 -9.30 -18.51 5.15
CA ASP A 240 -10.32 -18.26 6.19
C ASP A 240 -11.18 -19.49 6.54
N GLU A 241 -10.75 -20.67 6.18
CA GLU A 241 -11.41 -21.92 6.60
C GLU A 241 -11.21 -22.20 8.10
N THR A 242 -10.10 -21.70 8.67
CA THR A 242 -9.79 -21.83 10.09
C THR A 242 -10.21 -20.61 10.90
N GLU A 243 -10.43 -20.78 12.20
CA GLU A 243 -10.73 -19.65 13.10
C GLU A 243 -9.59 -18.61 13.10
N ALA A 244 -8.33 -19.06 13.09
CA ALA A 244 -7.18 -18.15 13.01
C ALA A 244 -7.15 -17.34 11.71
N GLY A 245 -7.57 -17.93 10.59
CA GLY A 245 -7.67 -17.21 9.32
C GLY A 245 -8.79 -16.18 9.31
N LYS A 246 -9.96 -16.51 9.89
CA LYS A 246 -11.06 -15.54 10.06
C LYS A 246 -10.67 -14.39 10.97
N GLU A 247 -9.99 -14.68 12.07
CA GLU A 247 -9.46 -13.69 13.00
C GLU A 247 -8.48 -12.75 12.29
N LEU A 248 -7.53 -13.28 11.52
CA LEU A 248 -6.58 -12.47 10.77
C LEU A 248 -7.29 -11.53 9.80
N ARG A 249 -8.31 -12.00 9.08
CA ARG A 249 -9.11 -11.14 8.19
C ARG A 249 -9.82 -10.02 8.94
N LEU A 250 -10.39 -10.32 10.10
CA LEU A 250 -11.02 -9.30 10.95
C LEU A 250 -10.00 -8.27 11.44
N ILE A 251 -8.80 -8.73 11.84
CA ILE A 251 -7.73 -7.85 12.28
C ILE A 251 -7.24 -6.95 11.14
N GLN A 252 -7.09 -7.49 9.94
CA GLN A 252 -6.75 -6.68 8.73
C GLN A 252 -7.75 -5.54 8.54
N GLN A 253 -9.05 -5.81 8.66
CA GLN A 253 -10.09 -4.78 8.54
C GLN A 253 -10.02 -3.75 9.68
N SER A 254 -9.87 -4.23 10.92
CA SER A 254 -9.74 -3.37 12.10
C SER A 254 -8.52 -2.46 12.01
N PHE A 255 -7.36 -3.02 11.65
CA PHE A 255 -6.14 -2.28 11.44
C PHE A 255 -6.33 -1.19 10.37
N PHE A 256 -6.83 -1.58 9.20
CA PHE A 256 -7.02 -0.68 8.07
C PHE A 256 -7.97 0.49 8.38
N CYS A 257 -9.08 0.22 9.07
CA CYS A 257 -10.05 1.27 9.43
C CYS A 257 -9.56 2.16 10.58
N SER A 258 -8.54 1.74 11.32
CA SER A 258 -8.00 2.49 12.46
C SER A 258 -6.83 3.39 12.07
N CYS A 259 -6.14 3.08 10.97
CA CYS A 259 -5.10 3.94 10.41
C CYS A 259 -5.70 5.20 9.75
#